data_7dda1b491e84dddeab2f06b7611d137c
#
_entry.id   7dda1b491e84dddeab2f06b7611d137c
#
_cell.length_a   1.000
_cell.length_b   1.000
_cell.length_c   1.000
_cell.angle_alpha   90.00
_cell.angle_beta   90.00
_cell.angle_gamma   90.00
#
_symmetry.space_group_name_H-M   'P 1'
#
loop_
_entity.id
_entity.type
_entity.pdbx_description
1 polymer ?
#
loop_
_entity_poly.entity_id
_entity_poly.type
_entity_poly.pdbx_seq_one_letter_code
_entity_poly.pdbx_strand_id
1 'polypeptide(L)'
;MENIVTVGGNILGAINFAMQQNYVPIIRNIVINNKTEDVLKNIDIKISFNPEIAKDYEYHIDEILGEQSVEISPVKLNINTEYLFSLTEKMVGNITIEVFQGDNKIFSNDESIEILAFDEWSGLLFMPEIIAAFVTPNHPKISEVLREAAVLLKKWTGSPSFTGYQTRNPNNVKLQMAAIYGALQKQGIIYNNPPASYEVIGQRIRMPHIVLEQKQGTCLDLSVLYLSCLEAVRLFPLIFFIKGHAFCGCWLEEDTFADCVIDDVSAIEKRIVEGAEELLLVECTDFVSGENIDFDRAVKHGKNHIIDLSQFICAVDIQRSRGSGIRPIPLRIENTYSGNNNETDEELKEAVSEAIPLELDNSIRNKVVKNNKPITKQKIWERKLLDFSLRNTLLNFRVTKNAFQLMTADLGELEDRLSDGKDFRIMEVPSEWTVSLRDSKIYEIETERDLKVIE
;
A
#
# COMPACT_ATOMS: atom_id res chain seq x y z
N MET A 1 21.17 -37.35 -20.22
CA MET A 1 21.16 -37.95 -18.87
C MET A 1 19.91 -37.43 -18.20
N GLU A 2 19.07 -38.35 -17.69
CA GLU A 2 17.94 -37.92 -16.87
C GLU A 2 18.49 -37.26 -15.60
N ASN A 3 17.94 -36.11 -15.25
CA ASN A 3 18.36 -35.40 -14.05
C ASN A 3 17.96 -36.20 -12.82
N ILE A 4 18.95 -36.57 -12.02
CA ILE A 4 18.79 -37.31 -10.76
C ILE A 4 17.92 -36.51 -9.77
N VAL A 5 18.06 -35.17 -9.80
CA VAL A 5 17.28 -34.24 -9.00
C VAL A 5 16.64 -33.17 -9.88
N THR A 6 15.53 -32.65 -9.42
CA THR A 6 14.97 -31.37 -9.94
C THR A 6 14.91 -30.36 -8.81
N VAL A 7 15.25 -29.12 -9.13
CA VAL A 7 15.17 -28.01 -8.19
C VAL A 7 14.11 -27.04 -8.66
N GLY A 8 13.23 -26.67 -7.75
CA GLY A 8 12.23 -25.64 -7.94
C GLY A 8 12.23 -24.68 -6.75
N GLY A 9 11.40 -23.67 -6.79
CA GLY A 9 11.28 -22.74 -5.68
C GLY A 9 10.60 -21.43 -6.08
N ASN A 10 10.47 -20.55 -5.13
CA ASN A 10 9.93 -19.22 -5.34
C ASN A 10 11.07 -18.21 -5.36
N ILE A 11 11.52 -17.86 -6.57
CA ILE A 11 12.61 -16.93 -6.84
C ILE A 11 11.99 -15.69 -7.48
N LEU A 12 12.31 -14.51 -6.95
CA LEU A 12 11.85 -13.24 -7.52
C LEU A 12 12.68 -12.89 -8.76
N GLY A 13 11.99 -12.43 -9.80
CA GLY A 13 12.64 -12.00 -11.05
C GLY A 13 13.30 -10.63 -10.98
N ALA A 14 13.18 -9.90 -9.87
CA ALA A 14 13.77 -8.58 -9.70
C ALA A 14 14.15 -8.30 -8.26
N ILE A 15 15.17 -7.44 -8.06
CA ILE A 15 15.57 -6.88 -6.76
C ILE A 15 15.98 -5.43 -6.91
N ASN A 16 15.70 -4.63 -5.89
CA ASN A 16 16.27 -3.30 -5.70
C ASN A 16 16.60 -3.03 -4.22
N PHE A 17 17.18 -1.87 -3.96
CA PHE A 17 17.49 -1.45 -2.59
C PHE A 17 16.24 -1.35 -1.71
N ALA A 18 15.12 -0.82 -2.23
CA ALA A 18 13.88 -0.68 -1.47
C ALA A 18 13.32 -2.03 -1.00
N MET A 19 13.36 -3.05 -1.86
CA MET A 19 12.95 -4.41 -1.51
C MET A 19 13.86 -5.00 -0.44
N GLN A 20 15.18 -4.88 -0.63
CA GLN A 20 16.16 -5.42 0.31
C GLN A 20 16.03 -4.76 1.70
N GLN A 21 15.94 -3.42 1.76
CA GLN A 21 15.75 -2.68 3.00
C GLN A 21 14.47 -3.10 3.75
N ASN A 22 13.45 -3.52 3.03
CA ASN A 22 12.18 -3.97 3.57
C ASN A 22 12.09 -5.50 3.71
N TYR A 23 13.25 -6.18 3.70
CA TYR A 23 13.38 -7.61 3.94
C TYR A 23 12.59 -8.51 2.98
N VAL A 24 12.38 -8.04 1.75
CA VAL A 24 11.78 -8.87 0.70
C VAL A 24 12.80 -9.91 0.25
N PRO A 25 12.54 -11.23 0.47
CA PRO A 25 13.51 -12.26 0.10
C PRO A 25 13.54 -12.44 -1.42
N ILE A 26 14.73 -12.46 -2.01
CA ILE A 26 14.94 -12.82 -3.44
C ILE A 26 14.49 -14.27 -3.66
N ILE A 27 14.89 -15.16 -2.76
CA ILE A 27 14.54 -16.58 -2.77
C ILE A 27 13.76 -16.88 -1.49
N ARG A 28 12.47 -17.19 -1.63
CA ARG A 28 11.62 -17.52 -0.48
C ARG A 28 11.85 -18.94 -0.01
N ASN A 29 11.87 -19.86 -0.95
CA ASN A 29 12.15 -21.28 -0.70
C ASN A 29 12.81 -21.91 -1.91
N ILE A 30 13.48 -23.03 -1.66
CA ILE A 30 14.00 -23.96 -2.67
C ILE A 30 13.49 -25.33 -2.31
N VAL A 31 12.99 -26.05 -3.32
CA VAL A 31 12.51 -27.42 -3.18
C VAL A 31 13.37 -28.32 -4.07
N ILE A 32 14.01 -29.32 -3.48
CA ILE A 32 14.83 -30.32 -4.17
C ILE A 32 14.09 -31.64 -4.17
N ASN A 33 13.81 -32.16 -5.36
CA ASN A 33 13.12 -33.41 -5.52
C ASN A 33 14.13 -34.47 -5.98
N ASN A 34 14.29 -35.56 -5.21
CA ASN A 34 14.97 -36.74 -5.64
C ASN A 34 14.07 -37.51 -6.62
N LYS A 35 14.54 -37.69 -7.86
CA LYS A 35 13.81 -38.40 -8.92
C LYS A 35 14.13 -39.88 -9.01
N THR A 36 15.03 -40.37 -8.15
CA THR A 36 15.44 -41.77 -8.12
C THR A 36 14.73 -42.50 -7.00
N GLU A 37 14.69 -43.85 -7.09
CA GLU A 37 14.19 -44.72 -6.02
C GLU A 37 15.21 -44.80 -4.86
N ASP A 38 16.48 -44.48 -5.11
CA ASP A 38 17.57 -44.56 -4.15
C ASP A 38 17.65 -43.35 -3.23
N VAL A 39 18.21 -43.54 -2.02
CA VAL A 39 18.47 -42.45 -1.08
C VAL A 39 19.72 -41.68 -1.53
N LEU A 40 19.57 -40.39 -1.76
CA LEU A 40 20.70 -39.50 -1.98
C LEU A 40 21.26 -39.03 -0.62
N LYS A 41 22.59 -39.12 -0.43
CA LYS A 41 23.27 -38.72 0.81
C LYS A 41 24.32 -37.69 0.54
N ASN A 42 24.62 -36.86 1.57
CA ASN A 42 25.59 -35.76 1.51
C ASN A 42 25.35 -34.83 0.34
N ILE A 43 24.20 -34.16 0.38
CA ILE A 43 23.77 -33.24 -0.65
C ILE A 43 24.11 -31.81 -0.22
N ASP A 44 24.94 -31.15 -1.01
CA ASP A 44 25.31 -29.75 -0.82
C ASP A 44 24.65 -28.88 -1.90
N ILE A 45 24.03 -27.80 -1.48
CA ILE A 45 23.41 -26.81 -2.35
C ILE A 45 24.26 -25.57 -2.28
N LYS A 46 24.63 -25.05 -3.45
CA LYS A 46 25.32 -23.78 -3.58
C LYS A 46 24.50 -22.81 -4.45
N ILE A 47 24.33 -21.58 -3.96
CA ILE A 47 23.68 -20.49 -4.70
C ILE A 47 24.68 -19.36 -4.81
N SER A 48 24.97 -18.92 -6.03
CA SER A 48 25.88 -17.82 -6.33
C SER A 48 25.21 -16.78 -7.23
N PHE A 49 25.74 -15.56 -7.22
CA PHE A 49 25.17 -14.41 -7.91
C PHE A 49 26.22 -13.76 -8.80
N ASN A 50 25.83 -13.42 -10.02
CA ASN A 50 26.66 -12.64 -10.93
C ASN A 50 25.84 -11.47 -11.53
N PRO A 51 26.13 -10.19 -11.19
CA PRO A 51 27.18 -9.74 -10.26
C PRO A 51 26.92 -10.17 -8.81
N GLU A 52 27.93 -10.05 -7.95
CA GLU A 52 27.88 -10.46 -6.54
C GLU A 52 27.00 -9.51 -5.71
N ILE A 53 25.68 -9.61 -5.91
CA ILE A 53 24.67 -8.87 -5.13
C ILE A 53 24.43 -9.49 -3.75
N ALA A 54 24.83 -10.73 -3.55
CA ALA A 54 24.82 -11.46 -2.29
C ALA A 54 26.06 -12.35 -2.22
N LYS A 55 26.48 -12.69 -0.99
CA LYS A 55 27.49 -13.74 -0.77
C LYS A 55 26.92 -15.09 -1.17
N ASP A 56 27.80 -15.99 -1.61
CA ASP A 56 27.44 -17.38 -1.87
C ASP A 56 26.71 -17.97 -0.66
N TYR A 57 25.63 -18.67 -0.94
CA TYR A 57 24.85 -19.39 0.06
C TYR A 57 25.12 -20.88 -0.10
N GLU A 58 25.43 -21.55 1.00
CA GLU A 58 25.66 -22.98 1.05
C GLU A 58 24.74 -23.61 2.10
N TYR A 59 24.16 -24.76 1.74
CA TYR A 59 23.29 -25.52 2.63
C TYR A 59 23.51 -27.01 2.44
N HIS A 60 23.66 -27.73 3.56
CA HIS A 60 23.88 -29.18 3.59
C HIS A 60 22.62 -29.93 3.98
N ILE A 61 22.34 -31.04 3.27
CA ILE A 61 21.27 -32.00 3.58
C ILE A 61 21.92 -33.37 3.71
N ASP A 62 21.73 -34.00 4.88
CA ASP A 62 22.32 -35.33 5.18
C ASP A 62 21.82 -36.37 4.19
N GLU A 63 20.48 -36.44 3.95
CA GLU A 63 19.87 -37.39 3.04
C GLU A 63 18.53 -36.88 2.47
N ILE A 64 18.22 -37.34 1.25
CA ILE A 64 16.91 -37.20 0.60
C ILE A 64 16.45 -38.58 0.16
N LEU A 65 15.37 -39.05 0.75
CA LEU A 65 14.83 -40.40 0.44
C LEU A 65 14.38 -40.50 -1.03
N GLY A 66 14.34 -41.72 -1.55
CA GLY A 66 13.90 -41.95 -2.92
C GLY A 66 12.50 -41.41 -3.16
N GLU A 67 12.30 -40.76 -4.31
CA GLU A 67 11.05 -40.10 -4.74
C GLU A 67 10.49 -39.05 -3.79
N GLN A 68 11.30 -38.56 -2.84
CA GLN A 68 10.91 -37.49 -1.90
C GLN A 68 11.55 -36.16 -2.23
N SER A 69 10.98 -35.09 -1.60
CA SER A 69 11.45 -33.74 -1.71
C SER A 69 11.82 -33.16 -0.36
N VAL A 70 12.81 -32.26 -0.35
CA VAL A 70 13.19 -31.46 0.79
C VAL A 70 13.01 -29.99 0.43
N GLU A 71 12.36 -29.24 1.31
CA GLU A 71 12.18 -27.79 1.18
C GLU A 71 13.11 -27.06 2.15
N ILE A 72 13.84 -26.07 1.61
CA ILE A 72 14.64 -25.12 2.38
C ILE A 72 13.87 -23.81 2.43
N SER A 73 13.39 -23.42 3.60
CA SER A 73 12.62 -22.20 3.82
C SER A 73 12.82 -21.71 5.25
N PRO A 74 13.14 -20.41 5.47
CA PRO A 74 13.51 -19.40 4.47
C PRO A 74 14.98 -19.51 4.01
N VAL A 75 15.25 -19.10 2.77
CA VAL A 75 16.62 -18.97 2.28
C VAL A 75 17.18 -17.61 2.70
N LYS A 76 18.10 -17.61 3.68
CA LYS A 76 18.67 -16.40 4.26
C LYS A 76 19.93 -15.97 3.52
N LEU A 77 19.78 -15.11 2.53
CA LEU A 77 20.89 -14.56 1.76
C LEU A 77 21.54 -13.36 2.49
N ASN A 78 22.85 -13.25 2.37
CA ASN A 78 23.62 -12.09 2.84
C ASN A 78 23.78 -11.10 1.68
N ILE A 79 22.80 -10.18 1.54
CA ILE A 79 22.74 -9.23 0.43
C ILE A 79 23.76 -8.11 0.61
N ASN A 80 24.43 -7.72 -0.49
CA ASN A 80 25.30 -6.55 -0.55
C ASN A 80 24.45 -5.26 -0.70
N THR A 81 24.03 -4.73 0.44
CA THR A 81 23.17 -3.54 0.51
C THR A 81 23.81 -2.30 -0.10
N GLU A 82 25.13 -2.12 0.12
CA GLU A 82 25.88 -0.97 -0.42
C GLU A 82 25.94 -1.00 -1.94
N TYR A 83 26.10 -2.19 -2.52
CA TYR A 83 26.08 -2.37 -3.96
C TYR A 83 24.73 -1.96 -4.54
N LEU A 84 23.61 -2.48 -4.01
CA LEU A 84 22.26 -2.11 -4.47
C LEU A 84 21.95 -0.61 -4.27
N PHE A 85 22.45 -0.02 -3.19
CA PHE A 85 22.30 1.42 -2.92
C PHE A 85 23.08 2.29 -3.91
N SER A 86 24.19 1.80 -4.45
CA SER A 86 25.06 2.54 -5.38
C SER A 86 24.56 2.54 -6.83
N LEU A 87 23.68 1.61 -7.20
CA LEU A 87 23.25 1.43 -8.59
C LEU A 87 22.42 2.63 -9.08
N THR A 88 22.89 3.22 -10.18
CA THR A 88 22.22 4.32 -10.90
C THR A 88 21.48 3.86 -12.15
N GLU A 89 21.83 2.68 -12.66
CA GLU A 89 21.21 2.06 -13.85
C GLU A 89 20.88 0.60 -13.54
N LYS A 90 19.78 0.11 -14.11
CA LYS A 90 19.42 -1.30 -14.00
C LYS A 90 20.37 -2.19 -14.80
N MET A 91 20.51 -3.41 -14.36
CA MET A 91 21.30 -4.43 -15.04
C MET A 91 20.66 -5.81 -14.89
N VAL A 92 21.03 -6.71 -15.76
CA VAL A 92 20.62 -8.11 -15.67
C VAL A 92 21.74 -8.89 -14.99
N GLY A 93 21.35 -9.70 -14.01
CA GLY A 93 22.23 -10.65 -13.33
C GLY A 93 21.74 -12.08 -13.49
N ASN A 94 22.51 -13.01 -12.96
CA ASN A 94 22.18 -14.42 -12.90
C ASN A 94 22.28 -14.94 -11.47
N ILE A 95 21.35 -15.82 -11.11
CA ILE A 95 21.38 -16.65 -9.90
C ILE A 95 21.71 -18.06 -10.36
N THR A 96 22.87 -18.58 -9.98
CA THR A 96 23.27 -19.95 -10.28
C THR A 96 22.95 -20.84 -9.08
N ILE A 97 22.15 -21.87 -9.27
CA ILE A 97 21.83 -22.88 -8.27
C ILE A 97 22.46 -24.19 -8.67
N GLU A 98 23.36 -24.69 -7.84
CA GLU A 98 24.06 -25.95 -8.04
C GLU A 98 23.74 -26.91 -6.90
N VAL A 99 23.63 -28.21 -7.24
CA VAL A 99 23.47 -29.28 -6.24
C VAL A 99 24.58 -30.30 -6.46
N PHE A 100 25.25 -30.65 -5.38
CA PHE A 100 26.35 -31.61 -5.36
C PHE A 100 25.99 -32.82 -4.50
N GLN A 101 26.48 -33.97 -4.89
CA GLN A 101 26.51 -35.16 -4.05
C GLN A 101 27.98 -35.50 -3.78
N GLY A 102 28.49 -35.12 -2.59
CA GLY A 102 29.90 -35.07 -2.35
C GLY A 102 30.59 -34.10 -3.32
N ASP A 103 31.63 -34.57 -4.01
CA ASP A 103 32.36 -33.73 -5.03
C ASP A 103 31.66 -33.72 -6.40
N ASN A 104 30.57 -34.44 -6.58
CA ASN A 104 29.95 -34.64 -7.89
C ASN A 104 28.74 -33.70 -8.07
N LYS A 105 28.86 -32.79 -9.07
CA LYS A 105 27.74 -31.90 -9.41
C LYS A 105 26.63 -32.69 -10.14
N ILE A 106 25.44 -32.78 -9.52
CA ILE A 106 24.29 -33.53 -10.03
C ILE A 106 23.20 -32.63 -10.62
N PHE A 107 23.26 -31.30 -10.36
CA PHE A 107 22.35 -30.33 -10.93
C PHE A 107 23.01 -28.95 -11.04
N SER A 108 22.64 -28.21 -12.08
CA SER A 108 23.01 -26.79 -12.24
C SER A 108 21.91 -26.10 -13.05
N ASN A 109 21.46 -24.93 -12.58
CA ASN A 109 20.53 -24.08 -13.29
C ASN A 109 20.89 -22.62 -13.06
N ASP A 110 20.72 -21.80 -14.12
CA ASP A 110 20.89 -20.36 -14.09
C ASP A 110 19.53 -19.68 -14.27
N GLU A 111 19.16 -18.82 -13.31
CA GLU A 111 17.96 -17.99 -13.34
C GLU A 111 18.35 -16.53 -13.54
N SER A 112 17.72 -15.87 -14.51
CA SER A 112 17.96 -14.44 -14.75
C SER A 112 17.24 -13.60 -13.72
N ILE A 113 17.86 -12.52 -13.23
CA ILE A 113 17.30 -11.55 -12.31
C ILE A 113 17.56 -10.12 -12.79
N GLU A 114 16.53 -9.29 -12.77
CA GLU A 114 16.65 -7.84 -12.97
C GLU A 114 17.15 -7.17 -11.69
N ILE A 115 18.31 -6.51 -11.76
CA ILE A 115 18.85 -5.73 -10.64
C ILE A 115 18.57 -4.27 -10.94
N LEU A 116 17.56 -3.72 -10.26
CA LEU A 116 17.05 -2.40 -10.56
C LEU A 116 17.88 -1.31 -9.90
N ALA A 117 17.86 -0.11 -10.49
CA ALA A 117 18.52 1.06 -9.91
C ALA A 117 17.93 1.42 -8.54
N PHE A 118 18.68 2.19 -7.75
CA PHE A 118 18.25 2.66 -6.43
C PHE A 118 16.90 3.38 -6.44
N ASP A 119 16.65 4.20 -7.45
CA ASP A 119 15.45 5.00 -7.65
C ASP A 119 14.44 4.34 -8.60
N GLU A 120 14.54 3.03 -8.81
CA GLU A 120 13.66 2.28 -9.69
C GLU A 120 12.74 1.36 -8.87
N TRP A 121 11.43 1.58 -8.98
CA TRP A 121 10.41 0.75 -8.37
C TRP A 121 10.18 -0.53 -9.21
N SER A 122 9.98 -1.66 -8.55
CA SER A 122 9.79 -2.97 -9.20
C SER A 122 8.55 -3.06 -10.10
N GLY A 123 7.63 -2.12 -10.00
CA GLY A 123 6.40 -2.09 -10.79
C GLY A 123 5.26 -2.89 -10.15
N LEU A 124 4.19 -3.07 -10.94
CA LEU A 124 2.95 -3.71 -10.47
C LEU A 124 3.05 -5.24 -10.39
N LEU A 125 3.99 -5.86 -11.10
CA LEU A 125 4.14 -7.32 -11.14
C LEU A 125 4.74 -7.91 -9.84
N PHE A 126 5.58 -7.14 -9.14
CA PHE A 126 6.29 -7.58 -7.96
C PHE A 126 6.02 -6.63 -6.80
N MET A 127 5.17 -7.03 -5.86
CA MET A 127 4.90 -6.28 -4.63
C MET A 127 4.63 -4.78 -4.90
N PRO A 128 3.49 -4.42 -5.50
CA PRO A 128 3.13 -3.02 -5.80
C PRO A 128 3.29 -2.09 -4.60
N GLU A 129 3.05 -2.60 -3.39
CA GLU A 129 3.14 -1.87 -2.13
C GLU A 129 4.55 -1.35 -1.79
N ILE A 130 5.61 -1.87 -2.45
CA ILE A 130 6.97 -1.32 -2.30
C ILE A 130 7.07 0.13 -2.80
N ILE A 131 6.12 0.61 -3.60
CA ILE A 131 6.01 2.04 -3.95
C ILE A 131 6.01 2.93 -2.69
N ALA A 132 5.46 2.45 -1.58
CA ALA A 132 5.47 3.18 -0.31
C ALA A 132 6.89 3.48 0.20
N ALA A 133 7.91 2.73 -0.18
CA ALA A 133 9.29 3.02 0.18
C ALA A 133 9.81 4.32 -0.45
N PHE A 134 9.26 4.72 -1.59
CA PHE A 134 9.62 5.95 -2.31
C PHE A 134 8.90 7.19 -1.78
N VAL A 135 7.86 7.01 -0.96
CA VAL A 135 7.19 8.09 -0.24
C VAL A 135 8.04 8.48 0.97
N THR A 136 8.65 9.68 0.94
CA THR A 136 9.67 10.14 1.90
C THR A 136 9.23 11.39 2.65
N PRO A 137 8.34 11.26 3.66
CA PRO A 137 7.69 12.40 4.32
C PRO A 137 8.64 13.28 5.13
N ASN A 138 9.78 12.74 5.57
CA ASN A 138 10.69 13.43 6.49
C ASN A 138 11.83 14.19 5.79
N HIS A 139 11.79 14.28 4.45
CA HIS A 139 12.82 15.01 3.72
C HIS A 139 12.70 16.52 3.98
N PRO A 140 13.81 17.28 4.19
CA PRO A 140 13.78 18.74 4.43
C PRO A 140 13.01 19.54 3.38
N LYS A 141 13.12 19.18 2.10
CA LYS A 141 12.37 19.82 1.00
C LYS A 141 10.85 19.67 1.14
N ILE A 142 10.35 18.58 1.72
CA ILE A 142 8.92 18.44 2.04
C ILE A 142 8.50 19.46 3.09
N SER A 143 9.34 19.71 4.10
CA SER A 143 9.06 20.71 5.14
C SER A 143 9.00 22.13 4.56
N GLU A 144 9.77 22.44 3.51
CA GLU A 144 9.69 23.72 2.79
C GLU A 144 8.30 23.90 2.13
N VAL A 145 7.82 22.89 1.40
CA VAL A 145 6.47 22.88 0.80
C VAL A 145 5.38 23.02 1.87
N LEU A 146 5.52 22.31 2.98
CA LEU A 146 4.53 22.36 4.07
C LEU A 146 4.50 23.74 4.76
N ARG A 147 5.64 24.44 4.83
CA ARG A 147 5.67 25.82 5.33
C ARG A 147 4.86 26.74 4.42
N GLU A 148 4.97 26.61 3.11
CA GLU A 148 4.15 27.37 2.15
C GLU A 148 2.65 27.00 2.27
N ALA A 149 2.35 25.70 2.38
CA ALA A 149 1.00 25.23 2.59
C ALA A 149 0.38 25.74 3.90
N ALA A 150 1.18 25.86 4.99
CA ALA A 150 0.74 26.45 6.25
C ALA A 150 0.35 27.94 6.11
N VAL A 151 1.03 28.70 5.25
CA VAL A 151 0.65 30.09 4.95
C VAL A 151 -0.71 30.14 4.26
N LEU A 152 -0.98 29.26 3.28
CA LEU A 152 -2.28 29.16 2.64
C LEU A 152 -3.37 28.75 3.63
N LEU A 153 -3.10 27.77 4.46
CA LEU A 153 -4.03 27.28 5.47
C LEU A 153 -4.39 28.39 6.46
N LYS A 154 -3.39 29.17 6.92
CA LYS A 154 -3.61 30.34 7.78
C LYS A 154 -4.51 31.37 7.12
N LYS A 155 -4.30 31.64 5.83
CA LYS A 155 -5.13 32.62 5.07
C LYS A 155 -6.59 32.15 5.02
N TRP A 156 -6.85 30.86 4.85
CA TRP A 156 -8.20 30.32 4.69
C TRP A 156 -8.93 30.08 6.00
N THR A 157 -8.22 29.62 7.05
CA THR A 157 -8.80 29.19 8.32
C THR A 157 -8.49 30.06 9.52
N GLY A 158 -7.52 30.99 9.37
CA GLY A 158 -6.97 31.75 10.48
C GLY A 158 -5.86 31.03 11.27
N SER A 159 -5.66 29.73 11.06
CA SER A 159 -4.63 28.91 11.73
C SER A 159 -3.68 28.26 10.72
N PRO A 160 -2.35 28.31 10.93
CA PRO A 160 -1.39 27.63 10.06
C PRO A 160 -1.23 26.14 10.40
N SER A 161 -1.96 25.61 11.39
CA SER A 161 -1.72 24.30 11.97
C SER A 161 -2.33 23.20 11.15
N PHE A 162 -1.52 22.21 10.77
CA PHE A 162 -2.01 20.94 10.29
C PHE A 162 -2.48 20.10 11.48
N THR A 163 -3.76 19.76 11.49
CA THR A 163 -4.40 19.02 12.60
C THR A 163 -4.60 17.55 12.27
N GLY A 164 -4.31 17.14 11.03
CA GLY A 164 -4.60 15.78 10.57
C GLY A 164 -6.06 15.43 10.83
N TYR A 165 -6.31 14.30 11.49
CA TYR A 165 -7.65 13.80 11.83
C TYR A 165 -8.15 14.23 13.22
N GLN A 166 -7.38 15.01 13.99
CA GLN A 166 -7.71 15.37 15.39
C GLN A 166 -9.07 16.05 15.53
N THR A 167 -9.47 16.83 14.55
CA THR A 167 -10.75 17.55 14.57
C THR A 167 -11.94 16.66 14.22
N ARG A 168 -11.71 15.45 13.73
CA ARG A 168 -12.75 14.53 13.21
C ARG A 168 -13.68 15.18 12.19
N ASN A 169 -13.18 16.17 11.46
CA ASN A 169 -13.93 16.90 10.45
C ASN A 169 -13.31 16.67 9.07
N PRO A 170 -13.97 15.92 8.16
CA PRO A 170 -13.49 15.68 6.80
C PRO A 170 -13.15 16.95 6.01
N ASN A 171 -13.86 18.05 6.24
CA ASN A 171 -13.58 19.31 5.57
C ASN A 171 -12.22 19.90 5.97
N ASN A 172 -11.78 19.71 7.22
CA ASN A 172 -10.45 20.15 7.63
C ASN A 172 -9.35 19.34 6.95
N VAL A 173 -9.60 18.06 6.69
CA VAL A 173 -8.68 17.21 5.91
C VAL A 173 -8.61 17.71 4.47
N LYS A 174 -9.76 17.98 3.83
CA LYS A 174 -9.83 18.56 2.47
C LYS A 174 -9.07 19.88 2.38
N LEU A 175 -9.21 20.76 3.38
CA LEU A 175 -8.48 22.05 3.43
C LEU A 175 -6.96 21.86 3.52
N GLN A 176 -6.50 20.90 4.33
CA GLN A 176 -5.07 20.59 4.44
C GLN A 176 -4.54 20.03 3.11
N MET A 177 -5.28 19.12 2.46
CA MET A 177 -4.95 18.62 1.13
C MET A 177 -4.87 19.73 0.09
N ALA A 178 -5.88 20.62 0.07
CA ALA A 178 -5.93 21.76 -0.85
C ALA A 178 -4.77 22.74 -0.63
N ALA A 179 -4.38 23.00 0.63
CA ALA A 179 -3.26 23.87 0.95
C ALA A 179 -1.92 23.29 0.45
N ILE A 180 -1.71 21.99 0.59
CA ILE A 180 -0.53 21.30 0.07
C ILE A 180 -0.52 21.33 -1.47
N TYR A 181 -1.67 21.03 -2.10
CA TYR A 181 -1.84 21.14 -3.55
C TYR A 181 -1.48 22.53 -4.07
N GLY A 182 -2.03 23.59 -3.46
CA GLY A 182 -1.73 24.96 -3.84
C GLY A 182 -0.26 25.37 -3.61
N ALA A 183 0.40 24.81 -2.59
CA ALA A 183 1.83 25.04 -2.38
C ALA A 183 2.67 24.34 -3.45
N LEU A 184 2.30 23.12 -3.88
CA LEU A 184 2.98 22.42 -4.97
C LEU A 184 2.76 23.10 -6.31
N GLN A 185 1.57 23.62 -6.57
CA GLN A 185 1.27 24.40 -7.79
C GLN A 185 2.21 25.60 -7.96
N LYS A 186 2.59 26.25 -6.85
CA LYS A 186 3.54 27.35 -6.86
C LYS A 186 4.98 26.95 -7.15
N GLN A 187 5.33 25.68 -7.03
CA GLN A 187 6.68 25.21 -7.27
C GLN A 187 7.10 25.29 -8.74
N GLY A 188 6.19 25.54 -9.67
CA GLY A 188 6.50 25.68 -11.09
C GLY A 188 7.04 24.40 -11.73
N ILE A 189 6.54 23.24 -11.30
CA ILE A 189 6.97 21.93 -11.79
C ILE A 189 6.42 21.73 -13.21
N ILE A 190 7.25 21.22 -14.11
CA ILE A 190 6.88 20.90 -15.49
C ILE A 190 6.52 19.41 -15.59
N TYR A 191 5.45 19.09 -16.30
CA TYR A 191 5.04 17.71 -16.54
C TYR A 191 5.86 17.08 -17.65
N ASN A 192 6.44 15.92 -17.36
CA ASN A 192 7.07 15.03 -18.34
C ASN A 192 6.15 13.85 -18.58
N ASN A 193 5.85 13.55 -19.83
CA ASN A 193 4.96 12.46 -20.22
C ASN A 193 5.71 11.36 -21.02
N PRO A 194 6.69 10.64 -20.42
CA PRO A 194 7.24 9.46 -21.05
C PRO A 194 6.20 8.32 -21.04
N PRO A 195 6.34 7.33 -21.93
CA PRO A 195 5.54 6.11 -21.84
C PRO A 195 5.68 5.47 -20.45
N ALA A 196 4.56 5.07 -19.85
CA ALA A 196 4.56 4.35 -18.58
C ALA A 196 5.19 2.96 -18.76
N SER A 197 6.03 2.55 -17.83
CA SER A 197 6.70 1.24 -17.83
C SER A 197 6.39 0.38 -16.60
N TYR A 198 5.62 0.90 -15.62
CA TYR A 198 5.33 0.19 -14.38
C TYR A 198 4.41 -1.04 -14.53
N GLU A 199 3.76 -1.20 -15.69
CA GLU A 199 3.00 -2.40 -16.04
C GLU A 199 3.91 -3.58 -16.42
N VAL A 200 5.19 -3.31 -16.66
CA VAL A 200 6.26 -4.29 -16.90
C VAL A 200 7.18 -4.29 -15.68
N ILE A 201 8.44 -4.66 -15.81
CA ILE A 201 9.41 -4.64 -14.73
C ILE A 201 10.17 -3.32 -14.74
N GLY A 202 10.16 -2.62 -13.61
CA GLY A 202 10.98 -1.44 -13.36
C GLY A 202 10.40 -0.13 -13.90
N GLN A 203 10.05 0.74 -12.98
CA GLN A 203 9.69 2.13 -13.29
C GLN A 203 10.58 3.07 -12.48
N ARG A 204 11.34 3.90 -13.16
CA ARG A 204 12.16 4.92 -12.51
C ARG A 204 11.25 5.97 -11.86
N ILE A 205 11.60 6.34 -10.62
CA ILE A 205 10.89 7.34 -9.82
C ILE A 205 11.86 8.45 -9.45
N ARG A 206 11.58 9.68 -9.86
CA ARG A 206 12.27 10.82 -9.27
C ARG A 206 11.80 10.98 -7.83
N MET A 207 12.76 10.87 -6.91
CA MET A 207 12.46 11.09 -5.50
C MET A 207 11.86 12.48 -5.27
N PRO A 208 10.97 12.67 -4.29
CA PRO A 208 10.27 13.94 -4.04
C PRO A 208 11.16 15.18 -4.03
N HIS A 209 12.34 15.09 -3.40
CA HIS A 209 13.29 16.21 -3.37
C HIS A 209 13.89 16.50 -4.75
N ILE A 210 14.14 15.48 -5.56
CA ILE A 210 14.66 15.65 -6.92
C ILE A 210 13.62 16.32 -7.82
N VAL A 211 12.32 15.97 -7.67
CA VAL A 211 11.24 16.65 -8.39
C VAL A 211 11.22 18.15 -8.05
N LEU A 212 11.34 18.47 -6.76
CA LEU A 212 11.35 19.87 -6.29
C LEU A 212 12.59 20.65 -6.74
N GLU A 213 13.74 20.00 -6.84
CA GLU A 213 15.00 20.61 -7.30
C GLU A 213 15.04 20.79 -8.82
N GLN A 214 14.69 19.75 -9.57
CA GLN A 214 14.73 19.75 -11.04
C GLN A 214 13.47 20.41 -11.66
N LYS A 215 12.43 20.67 -10.87
CA LYS A 215 11.17 21.26 -11.31
C LYS A 215 10.52 20.50 -12.48
N GLN A 216 10.61 19.17 -12.46
CA GLN A 216 10.01 18.30 -13.46
C GLN A 216 9.65 16.94 -12.87
N GLY A 217 8.58 16.33 -13.39
CA GLY A 217 8.14 15.01 -12.96
C GLY A 217 7.10 14.39 -13.88
N THR A 218 6.98 13.06 -13.80
CA THR A 218 5.92 12.25 -14.42
C THR A 218 4.69 12.22 -13.51
N CYS A 219 3.57 11.65 -13.98
CA CYS A 219 2.38 11.45 -13.12
C CYS A 219 2.74 10.67 -11.83
N LEU A 220 3.58 9.65 -11.94
CA LEU A 220 4.04 8.85 -10.80
C LEU A 220 4.92 9.67 -9.84
N ASP A 221 5.89 10.42 -10.36
CA ASP A 221 6.77 11.28 -9.56
C ASP A 221 5.98 12.34 -8.78
N LEU A 222 5.01 12.98 -9.45
CA LEU A 222 4.12 13.99 -8.86
C LEU A 222 3.20 13.38 -7.78
N SER A 223 2.70 12.18 -8.05
CA SER A 223 1.91 11.43 -7.07
C SER A 223 2.72 11.13 -5.82
N VAL A 224 3.92 10.55 -5.96
CA VAL A 224 4.82 10.23 -4.83
C VAL A 224 5.21 11.48 -4.05
N LEU A 225 5.42 12.62 -4.72
CA LEU A 225 5.67 13.91 -4.07
C LEU A 225 4.47 14.36 -3.23
N TYR A 226 3.26 14.31 -3.79
CA TYR A 226 2.05 14.71 -3.08
C TYR A 226 1.76 13.79 -1.88
N LEU A 227 1.90 12.46 -2.06
CA LEU A 227 1.80 11.49 -0.97
C LEU A 227 2.78 11.79 0.16
N SER A 228 4.04 12.15 -0.17
CA SER A 228 5.04 12.48 0.84
C SER A 228 4.65 13.71 1.66
N CYS A 229 4.06 14.73 1.04
CA CYS A 229 3.55 15.90 1.74
C CYS A 229 2.34 15.56 2.63
N LEU A 230 1.42 14.72 2.15
CA LEU A 230 0.24 14.31 2.91
C LEU A 230 0.63 13.46 4.14
N GLU A 231 1.51 12.46 3.95
CA GLU A 231 2.00 11.62 5.05
C GLU A 231 2.76 12.44 6.10
N ALA A 232 3.53 13.45 5.69
CA ALA A 232 4.29 14.31 6.59
C ALA A 232 3.40 15.09 7.59
N VAL A 233 2.15 15.38 7.22
CA VAL A 233 1.15 16.01 8.11
C VAL A 233 0.20 14.99 8.73
N ARG A 234 0.58 13.69 8.69
CA ARG A 234 -0.17 12.56 9.26
C ARG A 234 -1.56 12.36 8.65
N LEU A 235 -1.72 12.69 7.38
CA LEU A 235 -2.83 12.22 6.59
C LEU A 235 -2.49 10.84 6.01
N PHE A 236 -3.50 10.05 5.68
CA PHE A 236 -3.37 8.67 5.21
C PHE A 236 -3.63 8.60 3.69
N PRO A 237 -2.56 8.81 2.90
CA PRO A 237 -2.71 8.85 1.45
C PRO A 237 -2.70 7.46 0.80
N LEU A 238 -3.24 7.43 -0.42
CA LEU A 238 -3.22 6.27 -1.32
C LEU A 238 -2.71 6.70 -2.69
N ILE A 239 -2.06 5.77 -3.39
CA ILE A 239 -1.76 5.90 -4.81
C ILE A 239 -2.64 4.95 -5.61
N PHE A 240 -3.14 5.45 -6.74
CA PHE A 240 -4.01 4.72 -7.64
C PHE A 240 -3.30 4.51 -8.97
N PHE A 241 -3.40 3.31 -9.50
CA PHE A 241 -2.87 2.92 -10.79
C PHE A 241 -4.00 2.55 -11.74
N ILE A 242 -4.02 3.21 -12.87
CA ILE A 242 -4.83 2.84 -14.02
C ILE A 242 -3.91 2.60 -15.22
N LYS A 243 -4.41 2.09 -16.31
CA LYS A 243 -3.60 1.84 -17.51
C LYS A 243 -2.93 3.13 -17.97
N GLY A 244 -1.60 3.14 -17.93
CA GLY A 244 -0.76 4.25 -18.40
C GLY A 244 -0.73 5.48 -17.49
N HIS A 245 -1.40 5.49 -16.33
CA HIS A 245 -1.44 6.67 -15.46
C HIS A 245 -1.51 6.34 -13.97
N ALA A 246 -0.98 7.26 -13.13
CA ALA A 246 -1.05 7.19 -11.68
C ALA A 246 -1.51 8.53 -11.09
N PHE A 247 -2.35 8.47 -10.05
CA PHE A 247 -2.87 9.62 -9.33
C PHE A 247 -3.06 9.31 -7.85
N CYS A 248 -3.48 10.28 -7.05
CA CYS A 248 -3.52 10.16 -5.60
C CYS A 248 -4.94 10.14 -5.04
N GLY A 249 -5.03 9.67 -3.81
CA GLY A 249 -6.18 9.87 -2.93
C GLY A 249 -5.73 9.99 -1.49
N CYS A 250 -6.68 10.33 -0.63
CA CYS A 250 -6.45 10.41 0.80
C CYS A 250 -7.73 10.07 1.56
N TRP A 251 -7.59 9.35 2.65
CA TRP A 251 -8.68 9.17 3.59
C TRP A 251 -9.09 10.51 4.20
N LEU A 252 -10.38 10.76 4.30
CA LEU A 252 -10.93 11.96 4.93
C LEU A 252 -11.20 11.77 6.44
N GLU A 253 -11.18 10.53 6.90
CA GLU A 253 -11.22 10.10 8.30
C GLU A 253 -10.01 9.20 8.57
N GLU A 254 -9.66 9.00 9.84
CA GLU A 254 -8.54 8.14 10.24
C GLU A 254 -8.89 6.67 10.01
N ASP A 255 -8.69 6.19 8.80
CA ASP A 255 -8.95 4.81 8.39
C ASP A 255 -7.87 4.30 7.41
N THR A 256 -7.86 2.99 7.14
CA THR A 256 -7.00 2.33 6.15
C THR A 256 -7.72 1.12 5.59
N PHE A 257 -7.33 0.64 4.41
CA PHE A 257 -7.79 -0.64 3.92
C PHE A 257 -7.23 -1.82 4.75
N ALA A 258 -7.85 -2.99 4.63
CA ALA A 258 -7.37 -4.21 5.28
C ALA A 258 -6.04 -4.69 4.68
N ASP A 259 -5.90 -4.55 3.36
CA ASP A 259 -4.74 -4.95 2.58
C ASP A 259 -3.94 -3.73 2.11
N CYS A 260 -2.64 -3.94 1.81
CA CYS A 260 -1.80 -2.89 1.26
C CYS A 260 -2.17 -2.53 -0.17
N VAL A 261 -2.58 -3.54 -0.95
CA VAL A 261 -2.94 -3.43 -2.37
C VAL A 261 -4.41 -3.76 -2.52
N ILE A 262 -5.15 -2.87 -3.16
CA ILE A 262 -6.59 -3.00 -3.41
C ILE A 262 -6.78 -3.11 -4.92
N ASP A 263 -7.19 -4.27 -5.39
CA ASP A 263 -7.47 -4.58 -6.80
C ASP A 263 -8.99 -4.57 -7.11
N ASP A 264 -9.83 -4.58 -6.07
CA ASP A 264 -11.27 -4.44 -6.21
C ASP A 264 -11.68 -2.96 -6.26
N VAL A 265 -11.98 -2.47 -7.45
CA VAL A 265 -12.42 -1.09 -7.66
C VAL A 265 -13.73 -0.77 -6.93
N SER A 266 -14.59 -1.76 -6.68
CA SER A 266 -15.86 -1.56 -5.97
C SER A 266 -15.63 -1.09 -4.53
N ALA A 267 -14.52 -1.48 -3.92
CA ALA A 267 -14.11 -1.01 -2.61
C ALA A 267 -13.78 0.50 -2.60
N ILE A 268 -13.28 1.02 -3.71
CA ILE A 268 -13.01 2.45 -3.90
C ILE A 268 -14.30 3.22 -4.20
N GLU A 269 -15.11 2.72 -5.16
CA GLU A 269 -16.35 3.38 -5.56
C GLU A 269 -17.27 3.70 -4.40
N LYS A 270 -17.45 2.73 -3.48
CA LYS A 270 -18.28 2.91 -2.28
C LYS A 270 -17.84 4.05 -1.38
N ARG A 271 -16.55 4.39 -1.40
CA ARG A 271 -15.94 5.39 -0.53
C ARG A 271 -15.84 6.79 -1.13
N ILE A 272 -16.07 6.92 -2.44
CA ILE A 272 -16.04 8.20 -3.15
C ILE A 272 -17.43 8.73 -3.52
N VAL A 273 -18.49 8.01 -3.14
CA VAL A 273 -19.88 8.39 -3.43
C VAL A 273 -20.23 9.73 -2.78
N GLU A 274 -20.89 10.59 -3.53
CA GLU A 274 -21.32 11.92 -3.05
C GLU A 274 -22.23 11.80 -1.80
N GLY A 275 -21.87 12.53 -0.76
CA GLY A 275 -22.58 12.52 0.54
C GLY A 275 -22.11 11.44 1.53
N ALA A 276 -21.30 10.48 1.09
CA ALA A 276 -20.65 9.47 1.94
C ALA A 276 -19.12 9.40 1.67
N GLU A 277 -18.52 10.51 1.26
CA GLU A 277 -17.10 10.56 0.89
C GLU A 277 -16.22 10.24 2.08
N GLU A 278 -15.60 9.05 2.03
CA GLU A 278 -14.56 8.60 2.95
C GLU A 278 -13.17 8.79 2.35
N LEU A 279 -13.07 8.75 1.02
CA LEU A 279 -11.87 8.98 0.23
C LEU A 279 -12.05 10.17 -0.69
N LEU A 280 -11.00 10.99 -0.81
CA LEU A 280 -10.91 12.05 -1.81
C LEU A 280 -9.82 11.71 -2.81
N LEU A 281 -10.16 11.67 -4.10
CA LEU A 281 -9.24 11.40 -5.19
C LEU A 281 -8.74 12.73 -5.78
N VAL A 282 -7.47 12.80 -6.18
CA VAL A 282 -6.84 14.03 -6.68
C VAL A 282 -5.93 13.70 -7.85
N GLU A 283 -6.14 14.40 -8.97
CA GLU A 283 -5.21 14.36 -10.10
C GLU A 283 -3.98 15.23 -9.81
N CYS A 284 -2.80 14.60 -9.80
CA CYS A 284 -1.56 15.28 -9.42
C CYS A 284 -0.91 16.02 -10.60
N THR A 285 -1.20 15.64 -11.84
CA THR A 285 -0.70 16.37 -13.02
C THR A 285 -1.34 17.76 -13.17
N ASP A 286 -2.43 18.02 -12.45
CA ASP A 286 -3.14 19.30 -12.49
C ASP A 286 -2.44 20.43 -11.72
N PHE A 287 -1.49 20.12 -10.82
CA PHE A 287 -0.74 21.19 -10.14
C PHE A 287 0.53 21.64 -10.87
N VAL A 288 0.78 21.14 -12.08
CA VAL A 288 1.97 21.52 -12.86
C VAL A 288 1.87 22.92 -13.44
N SER A 289 3.01 23.48 -13.83
CA SER A 289 3.09 24.81 -14.42
C SER A 289 2.33 24.90 -15.75
N GLY A 290 1.51 25.92 -15.87
CA GLY A 290 0.74 26.21 -17.10
C GLY A 290 -0.71 25.75 -17.08
N GLU A 291 -1.10 24.80 -16.23
CA GLU A 291 -2.47 24.30 -16.19
C GLU A 291 -3.42 25.15 -15.35
N ASN A 292 -2.95 25.77 -14.27
CA ASN A 292 -3.74 26.63 -13.36
C ASN A 292 -5.07 26.02 -12.91
N ILE A 293 -5.10 24.69 -12.74
CA ILE A 293 -6.30 23.95 -12.33
C ILE A 293 -6.45 24.05 -10.82
N ASP A 294 -7.63 24.47 -10.37
CA ASP A 294 -7.95 24.53 -8.94
C ASP A 294 -8.12 23.13 -8.33
N PHE A 295 -8.02 23.05 -7.00
CA PHE A 295 -8.10 21.79 -6.27
C PHE A 295 -9.42 21.04 -6.50
N ASP A 296 -10.56 21.75 -6.59
CA ASP A 296 -11.86 21.10 -6.79
C ASP A 296 -11.97 20.44 -8.17
N ARG A 297 -11.34 21.05 -9.19
CA ARG A 297 -11.22 20.43 -10.53
C ARG A 297 -10.29 19.24 -10.51
N ALA A 298 -9.14 19.32 -9.85
CA ALA A 298 -8.23 18.19 -9.69
C ALA A 298 -8.91 17.00 -8.98
N VAL A 299 -9.79 17.27 -8.02
CA VAL A 299 -10.62 16.24 -7.39
C VAL A 299 -11.62 15.63 -8.39
N LYS A 300 -12.26 16.44 -9.23
CA LYS A 300 -13.15 15.92 -10.28
C LYS A 300 -12.41 15.07 -11.31
N HIS A 301 -11.21 15.51 -11.72
CA HIS A 301 -10.37 14.75 -12.65
C HIS A 301 -9.95 13.41 -12.03
N GLY A 302 -9.51 13.40 -10.76
CA GLY A 302 -9.21 12.18 -10.04
C GLY A 302 -10.39 11.21 -9.95
N LYS A 303 -11.61 11.71 -9.68
CA LYS A 303 -12.83 10.89 -9.69
C LYS A 303 -13.17 10.34 -11.08
N ASN A 304 -12.92 11.11 -12.14
CA ASN A 304 -13.21 10.69 -13.52
C ASN A 304 -12.37 9.47 -13.93
N HIS A 305 -11.16 9.29 -13.39
CA HIS A 305 -10.33 8.12 -13.68
C HIS A 305 -10.93 6.79 -13.21
N ILE A 306 -11.85 6.83 -12.24
CA ILE A 306 -12.53 5.62 -11.72
C ILE A 306 -13.86 5.35 -12.44
N ILE A 307 -14.34 6.24 -13.30
CA ILE A 307 -15.60 6.03 -14.05
C ILE A 307 -15.49 4.85 -15.01
N ASP A 308 -14.36 4.72 -15.71
CA ASP A 308 -14.08 3.54 -16.54
C ASP A 308 -13.34 2.48 -15.73
N LEU A 309 -14.11 1.58 -15.12
CA LEU A 309 -13.59 0.51 -14.27
C LEU A 309 -12.61 -0.42 -14.99
N SER A 310 -12.67 -0.50 -16.33
CA SER A 310 -11.76 -1.36 -17.12
C SER A 310 -10.33 -0.83 -17.19
N GLN A 311 -10.11 0.41 -16.80
CA GLN A 311 -8.79 1.03 -16.75
C GLN A 311 -8.11 0.84 -15.39
N PHE A 312 -8.88 0.58 -14.32
CA PHE A 312 -8.34 0.40 -12.98
C PHE A 312 -7.47 -0.86 -12.89
N ILE A 313 -6.31 -0.71 -12.24
CA ILE A 313 -5.40 -1.82 -11.99
C ILE A 313 -5.38 -2.13 -10.50
N CYS A 314 -4.96 -1.17 -9.69
CA CYS A 314 -4.98 -1.30 -8.23
C CYS A 314 -4.79 0.07 -7.55
N ALA A 315 -5.04 0.09 -6.24
CA ALA A 315 -4.61 1.17 -5.36
C ALA A 315 -3.67 0.62 -4.29
N VAL A 316 -2.74 1.44 -3.81
CA VAL A 316 -1.86 1.10 -2.69
C VAL A 316 -2.11 2.06 -1.54
N ASP A 317 -2.49 1.52 -0.38
CA ASP A 317 -2.67 2.28 0.86
C ASP A 317 -1.31 2.44 1.56
N ILE A 318 -0.81 3.67 1.61
CA ILE A 318 0.53 3.97 2.14
C ILE A 318 0.59 3.71 3.64
N GLN A 319 -0.44 4.11 4.38
CA GLN A 319 -0.47 3.90 5.82
C GLN A 319 -0.58 2.41 6.18
N ARG A 320 -1.35 1.64 5.41
CA ARG A 320 -1.42 0.19 5.57
C ARG A 320 -0.08 -0.47 5.27
N SER A 321 0.62 0.00 4.23
CA SER A 321 1.96 -0.47 3.87
C SER A 321 2.98 -0.18 4.98
N ARG A 322 2.89 0.99 5.64
CA ARG A 322 3.67 1.30 6.86
C ARG A 322 3.38 0.31 7.98
N GLY A 323 2.09 0.02 8.21
CA GLY A 323 1.65 -0.97 9.20
C GLY A 323 2.14 -2.40 8.92
N SER A 324 2.41 -2.73 7.66
CA SER A 324 3.00 -4.00 7.21
C SER A 324 4.54 -4.00 7.25
N GLY A 325 5.17 -2.90 7.69
CA GLY A 325 6.61 -2.80 7.90
C GLY A 325 7.40 -2.15 6.77
N ILE A 326 6.75 -1.68 5.68
CA ILE A 326 7.45 -1.01 4.59
C ILE A 326 7.91 0.38 5.05
N ARG A 327 9.21 0.60 5.02
CA ARG A 327 9.89 1.82 5.46
C ARG A 327 10.34 2.66 4.28
N PRO A 328 10.33 4.01 4.42
CA PRO A 328 10.88 4.90 3.41
C PRO A 328 12.37 4.63 3.14
N ILE A 329 12.78 4.84 1.90
CA ILE A 329 14.19 4.83 1.52
C ILE A 329 14.91 5.95 2.28
N PRO A 330 16.09 5.67 2.91
CA PRO A 330 16.87 6.68 3.61
C PRO A 330 17.42 7.71 2.63
N LEU A 331 17.62 8.93 3.12
CA LEU A 331 18.29 9.99 2.38
C LEU A 331 19.72 9.58 2.00
N ARG A 332 20.07 9.74 0.73
CA ARG A 332 21.47 9.86 0.31
C ARG A 332 22.00 11.22 0.76
N ILE A 333 22.76 11.24 1.83
CA ILE A 333 23.56 12.42 2.17
C ILE A 333 24.83 12.32 1.30
N GLU A 334 24.82 12.93 0.14
CA GLU A 334 26.09 13.30 -0.50
C GLU A 334 26.73 14.33 0.42
N ASN A 335 27.94 14.02 0.92
CA ASN A 335 28.75 14.92 1.70
C ASN A 335 29.23 16.09 0.79
N THR A 336 28.34 17.01 0.51
CA THR A 336 28.68 18.31 -0.04
C THR A 336 28.14 19.38 0.90
N TYR A 337 28.99 19.79 1.83
CA TYR A 337 28.89 21.11 2.43
C TYR A 337 29.01 22.13 1.29
N SER A 338 27.90 22.62 0.80
CA SER A 338 27.85 23.78 -0.06
C SER A 338 27.25 24.92 0.75
N GLY A 339 28.13 25.85 1.10
CA GLY A 339 27.78 27.02 1.88
C GLY A 339 26.86 27.97 1.12
N ASN A 340 26.11 28.71 1.92
CA ASN A 340 25.49 30.01 1.71
C ASN A 340 25.04 30.36 0.28
N ASN A 341 23.71 30.35 0.08
CA ASN A 341 23.10 31.37 -0.71
C ASN A 341 21.96 32.02 0.12
N ASN A 342 22.24 33.20 0.56
CA ASN A 342 21.24 34.16 1.05
C ASN A 342 20.43 34.63 -0.16
N GLU A 343 19.30 34.04 -0.42
CA GLU A 343 18.26 34.67 -1.23
C GLU A 343 17.22 35.27 -0.30
N THR A 344 17.00 36.53 -0.51
CA THR A 344 16.31 37.44 0.40
C THR A 344 14.79 37.23 0.41
N ASP A 345 14.20 37.32 1.59
CA ASP A 345 12.76 37.18 1.92
C ASP A 345 11.79 38.14 1.13
N GLU A 346 12.27 38.95 0.22
CA GLU A 346 11.46 39.96 -0.48
C GLU A 346 10.76 39.44 -1.74
N GLU A 347 11.36 38.50 -2.48
CA GLU A 347 10.74 37.90 -3.69
C GLU A 347 9.59 36.94 -3.35
N LEU A 348 9.56 36.38 -2.14
CA LEU A 348 8.48 35.53 -1.67
C LEU A 348 7.16 36.26 -1.41
N LYS A 349 7.19 37.60 -1.22
CA LYS A 349 5.99 38.37 -0.89
C LYS A 349 5.14 38.72 -2.11
N GLU A 350 5.71 38.88 -3.30
CA GLU A 350 4.94 39.23 -4.51
C GLU A 350 4.23 38.05 -5.18
N ALA A 351 4.79 36.86 -5.14
CA ALA A 351 4.17 35.67 -5.75
C ALA A 351 2.90 35.17 -5.02
N VAL A 352 2.64 35.64 -3.81
CA VAL A 352 1.54 35.15 -2.94
C VAL A 352 0.18 35.73 -3.33
N SER A 353 0.10 36.82 -4.12
CA SER A 353 -1.16 37.53 -4.34
C SER A 353 -2.00 37.05 -5.51
N GLU A 354 -1.47 36.29 -6.46
CA GLU A 354 -2.15 36.01 -7.73
C GLU A 354 -2.72 34.61 -7.94
N ALA A 355 -2.44 33.62 -7.07
CA ALA A 355 -2.68 32.22 -7.38
C ALA A 355 -3.74 31.47 -6.54
N ILE A 356 -4.72 32.18 -5.97
CA ILE A 356 -5.79 31.50 -5.21
C ILE A 356 -7.13 31.76 -5.89
N PRO A 357 -7.85 30.71 -6.34
CA PRO A 357 -9.22 30.87 -6.79
C PRO A 357 -10.09 31.35 -5.63
N LEU A 358 -10.70 32.51 -5.79
CA LEU A 358 -11.61 33.15 -4.81
C LEU A 358 -12.81 32.26 -4.45
N GLU A 359 -13.14 31.27 -5.27
CA GLU A 359 -14.27 30.34 -5.08
C GLU A 359 -14.05 29.30 -3.98
N LEU A 360 -12.80 28.90 -3.71
CA LEU A 360 -12.49 27.97 -2.61
C LEU A 360 -12.77 28.62 -1.24
N ASP A 361 -12.59 29.94 -1.11
CA ASP A 361 -12.76 30.68 0.13
C ASP A 361 -14.23 30.73 0.58
N ASN A 362 -15.18 30.88 -0.34
CA ASN A 362 -16.59 31.08 -0.01
C ASN A 362 -17.39 29.78 0.12
N SER A 363 -17.09 28.74 -0.69
CA SER A 363 -17.81 27.49 -0.65
C SER A 363 -17.44 26.66 0.59
N ILE A 364 -16.18 26.72 1.01
CA ILE A 364 -15.66 25.95 2.13
C ILE A 364 -16.00 26.64 3.46
N ARG A 365 -15.84 27.99 3.58
CA ARG A 365 -16.28 28.74 4.77
C ARG A 365 -17.77 28.55 5.06
N ASN A 366 -18.62 28.58 4.05
CA ASN A 366 -20.07 28.43 4.22
C ASN A 366 -20.48 27.02 4.57
N LYS A 367 -19.71 25.97 4.18
CA LYS A 367 -20.00 24.57 4.54
C LYS A 367 -19.49 24.21 5.94
N VAL A 368 -18.38 24.77 6.40
CA VAL A 368 -17.83 24.51 7.75
C VAL A 368 -18.77 25.03 8.85
N VAL A 369 -19.49 26.13 8.59
CA VAL A 369 -20.38 26.75 9.60
C VAL A 369 -21.77 26.08 9.66
N LYS A 370 -22.19 25.35 8.63
CA LYS A 370 -23.59 24.86 8.53
C LYS A 370 -23.84 23.36 8.81
N ASN A 371 -22.82 22.50 8.94
CA ASN A 371 -23.02 21.05 9.08
C ASN A 371 -22.60 20.47 10.43
N ASN A 372 -22.97 21.10 11.54
CA ASN A 372 -22.94 20.46 12.87
C ASN A 372 -24.20 19.59 13.13
N LYS A 373 -24.70 18.86 12.14
CA LYS A 373 -25.67 17.80 12.43
C LYS A 373 -24.89 16.55 12.83
N PRO A 374 -25.13 16.02 14.05
CA PRO A 374 -24.52 14.76 14.46
C PRO A 374 -24.89 13.68 13.45
N ILE A 375 -23.89 12.94 13.00
CA ILE A 375 -24.09 11.78 12.13
C ILE A 375 -25.03 10.83 12.90
N THR A 376 -26.18 10.52 12.34
CA THR A 376 -27.16 9.64 13.00
C THR A 376 -26.58 8.21 13.06
N LYS A 377 -26.95 7.46 14.12
CA LYS A 377 -26.57 6.04 14.28
C LYS A 377 -26.89 5.23 13.02
N GLN A 378 -27.99 5.56 12.35
CA GLN A 378 -28.42 4.92 11.11
C GLN A 378 -27.41 5.11 9.97
N LYS A 379 -26.87 6.32 9.75
CA LYS A 379 -25.83 6.56 8.74
C LYS A 379 -24.52 5.85 9.06
N ILE A 380 -24.17 5.71 10.34
CA ILE A 380 -23.01 4.93 10.76
C ILE A 380 -23.23 3.43 10.45
N TRP A 381 -24.43 2.93 10.65
CA TRP A 381 -24.76 1.54 10.36
C TRP A 381 -24.84 1.26 8.87
N GLU A 382 -25.45 2.15 8.08
CA GLU A 382 -25.46 2.07 6.62
C GLU A 382 -24.05 2.00 6.04
N ARG A 383 -23.13 2.83 6.54
CA ARG A 383 -21.70 2.79 6.15
C ARG A 383 -21.05 1.45 6.50
N LYS A 384 -21.30 0.91 7.70
CA LYS A 384 -20.75 -0.39 8.12
C LYS A 384 -21.31 -1.56 7.34
N LEU A 385 -22.58 -1.53 6.96
CA LEU A 385 -23.20 -2.57 6.13
C LEU A 385 -22.66 -2.59 4.70
N LEU A 386 -22.20 -1.45 4.18
CA LEU A 386 -21.60 -1.33 2.85
C LEU A 386 -20.09 -1.65 2.81
N ASP A 387 -19.46 -1.88 3.97
CA ASP A 387 -18.06 -2.26 4.04
C ASP A 387 -17.91 -3.78 3.99
N PHE A 388 -17.46 -4.31 2.83
CA PHE A 388 -17.17 -5.73 2.63
C PHE A 388 -15.73 -6.12 2.99
N SER A 389 -14.95 -5.21 3.58
CA SER A 389 -13.61 -5.54 4.06
C SER A 389 -13.66 -6.48 5.28
N LEU A 390 -12.57 -7.21 5.54
CA LEU A 390 -12.41 -8.05 6.74
C LEU A 390 -12.46 -7.26 8.07
N ARG A 391 -12.53 -5.93 8.03
CA ARG A 391 -12.79 -5.05 9.18
C ARG A 391 -14.27 -4.93 9.52
N ASN A 392 -15.13 -5.25 8.59
CA ASN A 392 -16.55 -5.32 8.89
C ASN A 392 -16.76 -6.46 9.89
N THR A 393 -17.14 -6.11 11.10
CA THR A 393 -17.39 -7.08 12.18
C THR A 393 -18.53 -8.04 11.86
N LEU A 394 -19.34 -7.74 10.84
CA LEU A 394 -20.38 -8.63 10.32
C LEU A 394 -19.79 -9.70 9.41
N LEU A 395 -18.70 -9.39 8.68
CA LEU A 395 -18.04 -10.33 7.77
C LEU A 395 -16.87 -11.07 8.43
N ASN A 396 -16.17 -10.41 9.37
CA ASN A 396 -15.07 -11.00 10.13
C ASN A 396 -15.41 -10.93 11.63
N PHE A 397 -16.39 -11.71 12.00
CA PHE A 397 -16.82 -11.80 13.39
C PHE A 397 -15.76 -12.53 14.23
N ARG A 398 -15.17 -11.83 15.18
CA ARG A 398 -14.30 -12.46 16.18
C ARG A 398 -15.12 -12.80 17.40
N VAL A 399 -15.16 -14.07 17.74
CA VAL A 399 -15.79 -14.55 18.97
C VAL A 399 -15.14 -13.85 20.17
N THR A 400 -15.93 -13.06 20.89
CA THR A 400 -15.52 -12.39 22.13
C THR A 400 -16.23 -13.05 23.30
N LYS A 401 -15.86 -12.72 24.54
CA LYS A 401 -16.52 -13.25 25.75
C LYS A 401 -18.04 -13.02 25.80
N ASN A 402 -18.55 -12.09 25.00
CA ASN A 402 -19.98 -11.71 24.95
C ASN A 402 -20.61 -12.08 23.61
N ALA A 403 -19.97 -12.94 22.82
CA ALA A 403 -20.45 -13.36 21.52
C ALA A 403 -20.69 -14.87 21.52
N PHE A 404 -21.69 -15.31 20.79
CA PHE A 404 -22.00 -16.71 20.60
C PHE A 404 -22.31 -17.00 19.13
N GLN A 405 -22.01 -18.19 18.69
CA GLN A 405 -22.19 -18.62 17.31
C GLN A 405 -23.51 -19.38 17.18
N LEU A 406 -24.37 -18.91 16.27
CA LEU A 406 -25.59 -19.60 15.91
C LEU A 406 -25.30 -20.76 14.99
N MET A 407 -25.84 -21.92 15.27
CA MET A 407 -25.84 -23.06 14.35
C MET A 407 -27.27 -23.31 13.85
N THR A 408 -27.43 -23.32 12.55
CA THR A 408 -28.71 -23.64 11.90
C THR A 408 -28.49 -24.68 10.81
N ALA A 409 -29.49 -25.51 10.57
CA ALA A 409 -29.48 -26.46 9.47
C ALA A 409 -29.65 -25.78 8.10
N ASP A 410 -30.29 -24.62 8.06
CA ASP A 410 -30.51 -23.81 6.86
C ASP A 410 -30.39 -22.32 7.20
N LEU A 411 -29.27 -21.74 6.72
CA LEU A 411 -28.99 -20.32 6.90
C LEU A 411 -29.93 -19.42 6.12
N GLY A 412 -30.37 -19.85 4.92
CA GLY A 412 -31.27 -19.08 4.08
C GLY A 412 -32.67 -18.97 4.71
N GLU A 413 -33.19 -20.08 5.24
CA GLU A 413 -34.49 -20.06 5.95
C GLU A 413 -34.42 -19.19 7.21
N LEU A 414 -33.28 -19.19 7.93
CA LEU A 414 -33.07 -18.31 9.08
C LEU A 414 -33.08 -16.83 8.68
N GLU A 415 -32.36 -16.49 7.60
CA GLU A 415 -32.27 -15.12 7.10
C GLU A 415 -33.63 -14.59 6.65
N ASP A 416 -34.39 -15.40 5.92
CA ASP A 416 -35.74 -15.04 5.48
C ASP A 416 -36.68 -14.77 6.68
N ARG A 417 -36.62 -15.59 7.73
CA ARG A 417 -37.41 -15.44 8.92
C ARG A 417 -37.03 -14.21 9.75
N LEU A 418 -35.75 -13.94 9.88
CA LEU A 418 -35.24 -12.74 10.55
C LEU A 418 -35.63 -11.47 9.79
N SER A 419 -35.56 -11.50 8.45
CA SER A 419 -35.99 -10.38 7.60
C SER A 419 -37.50 -10.14 7.63
N ASP A 420 -38.31 -11.18 7.81
CA ASP A 420 -39.75 -11.10 7.99
C ASP A 420 -40.16 -10.58 9.41
N GLY A 421 -39.18 -10.32 10.28
CA GLY A 421 -39.39 -9.77 11.61
C GLY A 421 -40.07 -10.74 12.59
N LYS A 422 -39.88 -12.05 12.42
CA LYS A 422 -40.42 -13.05 13.33
C LYS A 422 -39.67 -13.04 14.66
N ASP A 423 -40.40 -13.19 15.75
CA ASP A 423 -39.85 -13.28 17.10
C ASP A 423 -39.07 -14.58 17.30
N PHE A 424 -37.96 -14.49 18.01
CA PHE A 424 -37.14 -15.64 18.43
C PHE A 424 -36.72 -15.48 19.91
N ARG A 425 -36.44 -16.61 20.57
CA ARG A 425 -35.97 -16.66 21.95
C ARG A 425 -34.65 -17.41 22.02
N ILE A 426 -33.73 -16.91 22.81
CA ILE A 426 -32.49 -17.60 23.16
C ILE A 426 -32.74 -18.36 24.47
N MET A 427 -32.56 -19.67 24.47
CA MET A 427 -32.76 -20.54 25.62
C MET A 427 -31.48 -21.30 25.97
N GLU A 428 -31.30 -21.60 27.28
CA GLU A 428 -30.23 -22.48 27.72
C GLU A 428 -30.40 -23.88 27.16
N VAL A 429 -29.29 -24.49 26.76
CA VAL A 429 -29.29 -25.83 26.18
C VAL A 429 -29.60 -26.86 27.24
N PRO A 430 -30.47 -27.84 26.92
CA PRO A 430 -30.74 -28.96 27.81
C PRO A 430 -29.48 -29.69 28.24
N SER A 431 -29.37 -30.02 29.51
CA SER A 431 -28.20 -30.66 30.14
C SER A 431 -27.75 -31.98 29.47
N GLU A 432 -28.63 -32.57 28.70
CA GLU A 432 -28.39 -33.82 27.96
C GLU A 432 -27.40 -33.65 26.75
N TRP A 433 -27.20 -32.42 26.29
CA TRP A 433 -26.35 -32.07 25.13
C TRP A 433 -24.91 -31.73 25.50
N THR A 434 -24.61 -31.66 26.80
CA THR A 434 -23.34 -31.15 27.32
C THR A 434 -22.19 -32.17 27.32
N VAL A 435 -22.41 -33.41 26.88
CA VAL A 435 -21.43 -34.50 27.02
C VAL A 435 -20.26 -34.39 26.03
N SER A 436 -20.42 -33.68 24.90
CA SER A 436 -19.39 -33.56 23.88
C SER A 436 -18.74 -32.17 23.75
N LEU A 437 -19.23 -31.16 24.50
CA LEU A 437 -18.79 -29.77 24.38
C LEU A 437 -18.49 -29.19 25.75
N ARG A 438 -17.47 -29.74 26.44
CA ARG A 438 -17.13 -29.39 27.84
C ARG A 438 -16.75 -27.93 28.11
N ASP A 439 -16.44 -27.14 27.09
CA ASP A 439 -15.93 -25.75 27.23
C ASP A 439 -16.79 -24.70 26.51
N SER A 440 -17.93 -25.05 25.92
CA SER A 440 -18.80 -24.13 25.20
C SER A 440 -20.17 -24.02 25.86
N LYS A 441 -20.65 -22.81 26.04
CA LYS A 441 -22.05 -22.58 26.42
C LYS A 441 -22.92 -22.72 25.17
N ILE A 442 -23.90 -23.60 25.20
CA ILE A 442 -24.84 -23.83 24.12
C ILE A 442 -26.16 -23.20 24.45
N TYR A 443 -26.72 -22.42 23.54
CA TYR A 443 -28.02 -21.78 23.69
C TYR A 443 -28.93 -22.25 22.54
N GLU A 444 -30.19 -22.44 22.81
CA GLU A 444 -31.23 -22.77 21.84
C GLU A 444 -32.03 -21.50 21.52
N ILE A 445 -32.17 -21.20 20.22
CA ILE A 445 -33.08 -20.15 19.78
C ILE A 445 -34.36 -20.83 19.34
N GLU A 446 -35.44 -20.65 20.07
CA GLU A 446 -36.76 -21.00 19.61
C GLU A 446 -37.29 -19.92 18.66
N THR A 447 -37.38 -20.31 17.39
CA THR A 447 -38.36 -19.71 16.47
C THR A 447 -39.51 -20.71 16.36
N GLU A 448 -40.48 -20.52 15.52
CA GLU A 448 -41.45 -21.56 15.22
C GLU A 448 -40.83 -22.91 14.78
N ARG A 449 -39.48 -22.99 14.64
CA ARG A 449 -38.65 -24.19 14.42
C ARG A 449 -37.31 -24.01 15.12
N ASP A 450 -36.79 -25.08 15.69
CA ASP A 450 -35.56 -25.12 16.52
C ASP A 450 -34.30 -24.62 15.83
N LEU A 451 -33.68 -23.60 16.40
CA LEU A 451 -32.37 -23.09 16.04
C LEU A 451 -31.40 -23.28 17.21
N LYS A 452 -30.20 -23.80 16.96
CA LYS A 452 -29.22 -24.11 17.99
C LYS A 452 -28.06 -23.11 17.94
N VAL A 453 -27.64 -22.64 19.10
CA VAL A 453 -26.57 -21.65 19.26
C VAL A 453 -25.46 -22.25 20.08
N ILE A 454 -24.23 -22.16 19.60
CA ILE A 454 -23.02 -22.56 20.34
C ILE A 454 -22.23 -21.30 20.66
N GLU A 455 -21.90 -21.10 21.94
CA GLU A 455 -21.02 -20.06 22.44
C GLU A 455 -19.56 -20.50 22.42
#